data_ad6d85a0b4332aabfa8c50a0dfb829b0
#
_entry.id   ad6d85a0b4332aabfa8c50a0dfb829b0
#
_cell.length_a   1.000
_cell.length_b   1.000
_cell.length_c   1.000
_cell.angle_alpha   90.00
_cell.angle_beta   90.00
_cell.angle_gamma   90.00
#
_symmetry.space_group_name_H-M   'P 1'
#
loop_
_entity.id
_entity.type
_entity.pdbx_description
1 polymer ?
#
loop_
_entity_poly.entity_id
_entity_poly.type
_entity_poly.pdbx_seq_one_letter_code
_entity_poly.pdbx_strand_id
1 'polypeptide(L)'
;DWGVTAYKLQRELLHRYDDTRLTTVAMHPRYRDIDTDSIPAPLAIATEVNSYNYRYMYFPGDSRRYPEKIFYQSEASTGAMGPNFFEMDLDKVVGLAYWGAIDYLGESMGWPIKGWNQGVFDISLQPKPDAYFLKSMFSDTPSVHLAVIEKGKKGEQMWNGVNVAIGSYSENWNRADGEKLSLYTYTNAEEVELKLNGKSLGVKKNSSNPKERNRIK
;
A
#
# COMPACT_ATOMS: atom_id res chain seq x y z
N ASP A 1 20.29 14.34 19.38
CA ASP A 1 18.98 13.77 19.04
C ASP A 1 18.78 12.45 19.79
N TRP A 2 17.79 12.40 20.68
CA TRP A 2 17.50 11.21 21.49
C TRP A 2 17.19 9.97 20.66
N GLY A 3 16.51 10.10 19.52
CA GLY A 3 16.22 9.00 18.62
C GLY A 3 17.49 8.35 18.08
N VAL A 4 18.44 9.16 17.66
CA VAL A 4 19.75 8.67 17.16
C VAL A 4 20.54 7.99 18.29
N THR A 5 20.56 8.58 19.48
CA THR A 5 21.26 8.00 20.63
C THR A 5 20.65 6.66 21.04
N ALA A 6 19.31 6.59 21.14
CA ALA A 6 18.61 5.35 21.49
C ALA A 6 18.86 4.26 20.42
N TYR A 7 18.76 4.61 19.15
CA TYR A 7 19.03 3.66 18.06
C TYR A 7 20.48 3.10 18.15
N LYS A 8 21.47 3.97 18.32
CA LYS A 8 22.88 3.54 18.39
C LYS A 8 23.14 2.60 19.56
N LEU A 9 22.56 2.88 20.73
CA LEU A 9 22.67 2.00 21.90
C LEU A 9 22.00 0.64 21.67
N GLN A 10 20.80 0.65 21.10
CA GLN A 10 20.09 -0.60 20.78
C GLN A 10 20.82 -1.40 19.69
N ARG A 11 21.32 -0.76 18.66
CA ARG A 11 22.13 -1.38 17.63
C ARG A 11 23.40 -2.02 18.20
N GLU A 12 24.14 -1.30 19.03
CA GLU A 12 25.32 -1.83 19.69
C GLU A 12 24.99 -3.06 20.53
N LEU A 13 23.88 -3.04 21.27
CA LEU A 13 23.42 -4.19 22.05
C LEU A 13 23.08 -5.38 21.15
N LEU A 14 22.34 -5.18 20.07
CA LEU A 14 21.97 -6.23 19.12
C LEU A 14 23.20 -6.86 18.48
N HIS A 15 24.17 -6.05 18.07
CA HIS A 15 25.39 -6.51 17.43
C HIS A 15 26.32 -7.31 18.35
N ARG A 16 26.11 -7.31 19.67
CA ARG A 16 26.78 -8.26 20.59
C ARG A 16 26.28 -9.69 20.42
N TYR A 17 25.09 -9.86 19.86
CA TYR A 17 24.46 -11.18 19.68
C TYR A 17 24.41 -11.58 18.20
N ASP A 18 24.24 -10.64 17.29
CA ASP A 18 24.20 -10.87 15.85
C ASP A 18 24.66 -9.61 15.09
N ASP A 19 25.83 -9.67 14.52
CA ASP A 19 26.42 -8.60 13.68
C ASP A 19 26.28 -8.89 12.18
N THR A 20 25.61 -9.97 11.80
CA THR A 20 25.45 -10.41 10.41
C THR A 20 24.28 -9.76 9.70
N ARG A 21 23.34 -9.13 10.42
CA ARG A 21 22.13 -8.51 9.88
C ARG A 21 22.14 -7.01 10.10
N LEU A 22 21.68 -6.30 9.06
CA LEU A 22 21.47 -4.86 9.16
C LEU A 22 20.29 -4.54 10.09
N THR A 23 20.40 -3.41 10.77
CA THR A 23 19.36 -2.94 11.69
C THR A 23 18.60 -1.75 11.14
N THR A 24 17.36 -1.64 11.54
CA THR A 24 16.48 -0.52 11.19
C THR A 24 15.56 -0.16 12.33
N VAL A 25 14.89 0.96 12.19
CA VAL A 25 13.79 1.40 13.06
C VAL A 25 12.71 2.06 12.19
N ALA A 26 11.46 1.75 12.49
CA ALA A 26 10.34 2.36 11.80
C ALA A 26 10.27 3.87 12.07
N MET A 27 10.12 4.65 11.02
CA MET A 27 10.07 6.12 11.08
C MET A 27 8.86 6.62 10.32
N HIS A 28 8.25 7.71 10.81
CA HIS A 28 7.21 8.42 10.11
C HIS A 28 7.65 9.88 9.88
N PRO A 29 8.57 10.12 8.93
CA PRO A 29 9.04 11.48 8.65
C PRO A 29 7.87 12.36 8.21
N ARG A 30 7.79 13.56 8.78
CA ARG A 30 6.73 14.54 8.51
C ARG A 30 7.37 15.87 8.15
N TYR A 31 6.59 16.72 7.50
CA TYR A 31 6.98 18.12 7.24
C TYR A 31 8.28 18.27 6.43
N ARG A 32 8.49 17.35 5.51
CA ARG A 32 9.53 17.45 4.48
C ARG A 32 8.89 17.71 3.11
N ASP A 33 9.59 18.43 2.28
CA ASP A 33 9.24 18.51 0.86
C ASP A 33 9.55 17.19 0.17
N ILE A 34 8.62 16.76 -0.67
CA ILE A 34 8.79 15.54 -1.46
C ILE A 34 9.79 15.85 -2.57
N ASP A 35 10.73 14.91 -2.75
CA ASP A 35 11.66 14.92 -3.87
C ASP A 35 12.55 16.17 -3.98
N THR A 36 12.71 16.88 -2.89
CA THR A 36 13.59 18.05 -2.80
C THR A 36 14.93 17.69 -2.18
N ASP A 37 15.83 18.66 -2.14
CA ASP A 37 17.10 18.55 -1.40
C ASP A 37 16.96 18.64 0.13
N SER A 38 15.74 18.51 0.64
CA SER A 38 15.51 18.52 2.08
C SER A 38 16.25 17.36 2.75
N ILE A 39 16.98 17.69 3.82
CA ILE A 39 17.80 16.71 4.56
C ILE A 39 16.85 15.74 5.30
N PRO A 40 17.03 14.42 5.17
CA PRO A 40 16.32 13.45 5.99
C PRO A 40 16.49 13.69 7.47
N ALA A 41 15.55 13.20 8.28
CA ALA A 41 15.69 13.23 9.72
C ALA A 41 17.02 12.58 10.15
N PRO A 42 17.69 13.09 11.20
CA PRO A 42 18.98 12.52 11.65
C PRO A 42 18.94 11.02 11.90
N LEU A 43 17.82 10.50 12.36
CA LEU A 43 17.61 9.06 12.57
C LEU A 43 17.63 8.28 11.25
N ALA A 44 17.04 8.81 10.17
CA ALA A 44 17.08 8.20 8.86
C ALA A 44 18.51 8.14 8.29
N ILE A 45 19.33 9.13 8.60
CA ILE A 45 20.75 9.13 8.21
C ILE A 45 21.52 8.07 9.02
N ALA A 46 21.20 7.91 10.29
CA ALA A 46 21.92 7.05 11.22
C ALA A 46 21.60 5.56 11.05
N THR A 47 20.41 5.21 10.55
CA THR A 47 20.00 3.80 10.35
C THR A 47 20.72 3.16 9.19
N GLU A 48 20.92 1.85 9.24
CA GLU A 48 21.54 1.06 8.16
C GLU A 48 20.56 0.84 7.00
N VAL A 49 19.30 0.57 7.35
CA VAL A 49 18.19 0.48 6.40
C VAL A 49 17.21 1.60 6.74
N ASN A 50 16.78 2.37 5.76
CA ASN A 50 15.77 3.39 5.94
C ASN A 50 14.38 2.78 5.89
N SER A 51 13.69 2.72 7.04
CA SER A 51 12.32 2.20 7.12
C SER A 51 11.33 3.32 7.37
N TYR A 52 10.39 3.52 6.44
CA TYR A 52 9.37 4.54 6.57
C TYR A 52 7.96 3.93 6.66
N ASN A 53 7.18 4.39 7.65
CA ASN A 53 5.76 4.13 7.70
C ASN A 53 5.03 5.11 6.78
N TYR A 54 4.35 4.60 5.74
CA TYR A 54 3.50 5.38 4.82
C TYR A 54 4.17 6.54 4.08
N ARG A 55 5.51 6.60 4.02
CA ARG A 55 6.26 7.74 3.47
C ARG A 55 7.21 7.36 2.36
N TYR A 56 6.81 6.37 1.54
CA TYR A 56 7.60 5.91 0.39
C TYR A 56 7.94 7.02 -0.61
N MET A 57 7.13 8.10 -0.68
CA MET A 57 7.38 9.23 -1.56
C MET A 57 8.71 9.94 -1.33
N TYR A 58 9.34 9.72 -0.19
CA TYR A 58 10.67 10.26 0.10
C TYR A 58 11.81 9.36 -0.40
N PHE A 59 11.55 8.10 -0.73
CA PHE A 59 12.59 7.17 -1.14
C PHE A 59 13.37 7.64 -2.37
N PRO A 60 12.75 8.17 -3.45
CA PRO A 60 13.50 8.63 -4.61
C PRO A 60 14.50 9.74 -4.28
N GLY A 61 14.09 10.76 -3.50
CA GLY A 61 14.97 11.84 -3.08
C GLY A 61 16.08 11.38 -2.15
N ASP A 62 15.74 10.55 -1.17
CA ASP A 62 16.72 10.00 -0.23
C ASP A 62 17.71 9.05 -0.91
N SER A 63 17.27 8.25 -1.89
CA SER A 63 18.13 7.36 -2.68
C SER A 63 19.15 8.14 -3.56
N ARG A 64 18.75 9.28 -4.11
CA ARG A 64 19.69 10.14 -4.83
C ARG A 64 20.75 10.76 -3.91
N ARG A 65 20.34 11.13 -2.71
CA ARG A 65 21.24 11.75 -1.72
C ARG A 65 22.15 10.75 -1.04
N TYR A 66 21.67 9.55 -0.79
CA TYR A 66 22.36 8.46 -0.11
C TYR A 66 22.26 7.18 -0.93
N PRO A 67 23.03 7.09 -2.05
CA PRO A 67 22.91 5.99 -3.00
C PRO A 67 23.33 4.63 -2.42
N GLU A 68 24.06 4.63 -1.32
CA GLU A 68 24.46 3.42 -0.58
C GLU A 68 23.36 2.83 0.28
N LYS A 69 22.31 3.61 0.57
CA LYS A 69 21.22 3.16 1.44
C LYS A 69 20.21 2.29 0.70
N ILE A 70 19.66 1.35 1.46
CA ILE A 70 18.52 0.56 1.07
C ILE A 70 17.29 0.98 1.88
N PHE A 71 16.10 0.73 1.33
CA PHE A 71 14.85 1.22 1.87
C PHE A 71 13.89 0.07 2.12
N TYR A 72 13.08 0.24 3.16
CA TYR A 72 12.02 -0.67 3.52
C TYR A 72 10.77 0.13 3.91
N GLN A 73 9.63 -0.26 3.41
CA GLN A 73 8.39 0.34 3.88
C GLN A 73 7.82 -0.50 5.03
N SER A 74 8.13 -0.09 6.24
CA SER A 74 7.79 -0.81 7.45
C SER A 74 6.29 -0.83 7.76
N GLU A 75 5.55 0.17 7.28
CA GLU A 75 4.09 0.14 7.23
C GLU A 75 3.61 0.78 5.93
N ALA A 76 2.77 0.06 5.20
CA ALA A 76 2.10 0.50 4.00
C ALA A 76 0.60 0.26 4.13
N SER A 77 -0.22 1.05 3.46
CA SER A 77 -1.63 0.70 3.28
C SER A 77 -1.88 0.25 1.86
N THR A 78 -2.92 -0.53 1.68
CA THR A 78 -3.39 -0.97 0.36
C THR A 78 -4.19 0.10 -0.39
N GLY A 79 -4.58 1.15 0.33
CA GLY A 79 -5.38 2.26 -0.20
C GLY A 79 -4.55 3.47 -0.61
N ALA A 80 -5.10 4.67 -0.35
CA ALA A 80 -4.54 5.95 -0.81
C ALA A 80 -3.15 6.30 -0.26
N MET A 81 -2.71 5.67 0.81
CA MET A 81 -1.39 5.87 1.41
C MET A 81 -0.41 4.72 1.13
N GLY A 82 -0.85 3.72 0.40
CA GLY A 82 0.04 2.65 -0.04
C GLY A 82 0.95 3.12 -1.16
N PRO A 83 2.16 2.62 -1.24
CA PRO A 83 2.92 2.80 -2.44
C PRO A 83 2.18 2.09 -3.55
N ASN A 84 2.10 2.73 -4.69
CA ASN A 84 1.91 1.94 -5.87
C ASN A 84 3.21 1.15 -6.08
N PHE A 85 3.12 -0.15 -5.97
CA PHE A 85 4.27 -1.05 -6.14
C PHE A 85 5.08 -0.74 -7.41
N PHE A 86 4.39 -0.37 -8.48
CA PHE A 86 5.03 -0.07 -9.77
C PHE A 86 5.76 1.29 -9.81
N GLU A 87 5.61 2.13 -8.79
CA GLU A 87 6.36 3.39 -8.65
C GLU A 87 7.61 3.24 -7.79
N MET A 88 7.79 2.08 -7.15
CA MET A 88 8.96 1.83 -6.31
C MET A 88 10.18 1.42 -7.13
N ASP A 89 11.32 1.93 -6.77
CA ASP A 89 12.62 1.45 -7.24
C ASP A 89 12.98 0.16 -6.50
N LEU A 90 12.71 -0.98 -7.14
CA LEU A 90 12.92 -2.29 -6.52
C LEU A 90 14.41 -2.66 -6.36
N ASP A 91 15.34 -1.94 -7.01
CA ASP A 91 16.78 -2.11 -6.79
C ASP A 91 17.21 -1.52 -5.44
N LYS A 92 16.40 -0.61 -4.88
CA LYS A 92 16.68 0.09 -3.63
C LYS A 92 15.71 -0.29 -2.51
N VAL A 93 14.47 -0.63 -2.84
CA VAL A 93 13.44 -1.00 -1.87
C VAL A 93 13.38 -2.51 -1.72
N VAL A 94 13.82 -3.00 -0.57
CA VAL A 94 13.91 -4.45 -0.30
C VAL A 94 12.58 -5.10 0.07
N GLY A 95 11.55 -4.31 0.36
CA GLY A 95 10.23 -4.84 0.68
C GLY A 95 9.30 -3.83 1.30
N LEU A 96 8.09 -4.31 1.61
CA LEU A 96 7.07 -3.56 2.32
C LEU A 96 6.23 -4.49 3.19
N ALA A 97 5.65 -3.94 4.26
CA ALA A 97 4.68 -4.64 5.10
C ALA A 97 3.36 -3.85 5.09
N TYR A 98 2.28 -4.50 4.66
CA TYR A 98 0.96 -3.89 4.69
C TYR A 98 0.41 -3.90 6.10
N TRP A 99 0.11 -2.69 6.62
CA TRP A 99 -0.56 -2.55 7.90
C TRP A 99 -2.01 -2.98 7.80
N GLY A 100 -2.37 -3.90 8.73
CA GLY A 100 -3.71 -4.43 8.79
C GLY A 100 -4.05 -5.20 7.52
N ALA A 101 -3.23 -6.18 7.10
CA ALA A 101 -3.56 -7.05 5.97
C ALA A 101 -4.89 -7.80 6.18
N ILE A 102 -5.22 -8.11 7.43
CA ILE A 102 -6.45 -8.79 7.85
C ILE A 102 -7.25 -7.85 8.75
N ASP A 103 -8.58 -7.81 8.59
CA ASP A 103 -9.44 -7.11 9.53
C ASP A 103 -9.33 -7.72 10.94
N TYR A 104 -9.35 -6.89 11.97
CA TYR A 104 -9.25 -7.34 13.35
C TYR A 104 -10.09 -6.48 14.29
N LEU A 105 -10.45 -7.05 15.45
CA LEU A 105 -11.16 -6.33 16.51
C LEU A 105 -10.16 -5.48 17.32
N GLY A 106 -10.63 -4.37 17.83
CA GLY A 106 -9.86 -3.46 18.69
C GLY A 106 -9.67 -2.10 18.09
N GLU A 107 -8.59 -1.82 17.38
CA GLU A 107 -8.27 -0.51 16.81
C GLU A 107 -9.40 -0.02 15.89
N SER A 108 -10.34 0.72 16.47
CA SER A 108 -11.52 1.21 15.75
C SER A 108 -11.42 2.71 15.50
N MET A 109 -12.03 3.13 14.41
CA MET A 109 -12.13 4.54 14.02
C MET A 109 -13.32 5.25 14.67
N GLY A 110 -13.91 4.64 15.67
CA GLY A 110 -15.04 5.16 16.44
C GLY A 110 -16.32 4.34 16.27
N TRP A 111 -17.21 4.43 17.28
CA TRP A 111 -18.48 3.74 17.29
C TRP A 111 -19.34 4.12 16.07
N PRO A 112 -20.05 3.18 15.40
CA PRO A 112 -20.26 1.76 15.77
C PRO A 112 -19.19 0.79 15.25
N ILE A 113 -18.10 1.25 14.67
CA ILE A 113 -17.02 0.42 14.16
C ILE A 113 -16.28 -0.19 15.35
N LYS A 114 -16.14 -1.52 15.38
CA LYS A 114 -15.57 -2.24 16.52
C LYS A 114 -14.12 -2.70 16.31
N GLY A 115 -13.53 -2.42 15.15
CA GLY A 115 -12.19 -2.86 14.82
C GLY A 115 -11.67 -2.22 13.56
N TRP A 116 -10.48 -2.63 13.17
CA TRP A 116 -9.89 -2.28 11.90
C TRP A 116 -10.57 -3.05 10.76
N ASN A 117 -11.08 -2.35 9.76
CA ASN A 117 -11.83 -2.92 8.64
C ASN A 117 -11.23 -2.58 7.26
N GLN A 118 -10.00 -2.12 7.25
CA GLN A 118 -9.28 -1.73 6.02
C GLN A 118 -8.26 -2.78 5.58
N GLY A 119 -8.35 -4.00 6.12
CA GLY A 119 -7.58 -5.13 5.65
C GLY A 119 -7.98 -5.56 4.24
N VAL A 120 -7.10 -6.26 3.55
CA VAL A 120 -7.39 -6.88 2.25
C VAL A 120 -8.07 -8.23 2.39
N PHE A 121 -8.01 -8.80 3.58
CA PHE A 121 -8.81 -9.95 3.99
C PHE A 121 -9.76 -9.52 5.12
N ASP A 122 -10.94 -10.10 5.15
CA ASP A 122 -11.81 -9.94 6.29
C ASP A 122 -11.35 -10.78 7.50
N ILE A 123 -12.05 -10.67 8.63
CA ILE A 123 -11.70 -11.38 9.87
C ILE A 123 -11.78 -12.92 9.73
N SER A 124 -12.51 -13.43 8.73
CA SER A 124 -12.60 -14.84 8.40
C SER A 124 -11.61 -15.28 7.32
N LEU A 125 -10.67 -14.41 6.96
CA LEU A 125 -9.66 -14.61 5.92
C LEU A 125 -10.23 -14.70 4.50
N GLN A 126 -11.46 -14.21 4.28
CA GLN A 126 -11.97 -14.09 2.93
C GLN A 126 -11.32 -12.89 2.23
N PRO A 127 -10.79 -13.07 1.00
CA PRO A 127 -10.17 -11.98 0.28
C PRO A 127 -11.21 -10.92 -0.11
N LYS A 128 -10.87 -9.66 0.10
CA LYS A 128 -11.62 -8.52 -0.43
C LYS A 128 -11.08 -8.15 -1.82
N PRO A 129 -11.76 -7.29 -2.61
CA PRO A 129 -11.29 -6.90 -3.93
C PRO A 129 -9.84 -6.41 -3.99
N ASP A 130 -9.37 -5.67 -2.97
CA ASP A 130 -7.99 -5.18 -2.90
C ASP A 130 -6.95 -6.30 -2.74
N ALA A 131 -7.31 -7.47 -2.20
CA ALA A 131 -6.42 -8.63 -2.16
C ALA A 131 -6.07 -9.10 -3.57
N TYR A 132 -7.01 -9.03 -4.51
CA TYR A 132 -6.78 -9.40 -5.90
C TYR A 132 -5.95 -8.37 -6.64
N PHE A 133 -6.04 -7.10 -6.25
CA PHE A 133 -5.11 -6.08 -6.74
C PHE A 133 -3.67 -6.39 -6.30
N LEU A 134 -3.44 -6.70 -5.03
CA LEU A 134 -2.14 -7.12 -4.55
C LEU A 134 -1.65 -8.40 -5.25
N LYS A 135 -2.52 -9.39 -5.38
CA LYS A 135 -2.20 -10.61 -6.12
C LYS A 135 -1.71 -10.30 -7.55
N SER A 136 -2.36 -9.38 -8.24
CA SER A 136 -1.98 -9.00 -9.59
C SER A 136 -0.61 -8.32 -9.69
N MET A 137 -0.13 -7.72 -8.59
CA MET A 137 1.18 -7.07 -8.53
C MET A 137 2.32 -8.05 -8.24
N PHE A 138 2.06 -9.08 -7.41
CA PHE A 138 3.08 -9.97 -6.86
C PHE A 138 3.08 -11.37 -7.47
N SER A 139 2.17 -11.67 -8.40
CA SER A 139 2.06 -12.99 -9.03
C SER A 139 2.46 -12.93 -10.49
N ASP A 140 3.30 -13.86 -10.91
CA ASP A 140 3.61 -14.11 -12.33
C ASP A 140 2.51 -14.90 -13.04
N THR A 141 1.62 -15.53 -12.28
CA THR A 141 0.49 -16.27 -12.85
C THR A 141 -0.60 -15.30 -13.28
N PRO A 142 -1.12 -15.40 -14.52
CA PRO A 142 -2.22 -14.56 -14.98
C PRO A 142 -3.41 -14.63 -14.03
N SER A 143 -3.94 -13.47 -13.67
CA SER A 143 -5.07 -13.34 -12.76
C SER A 143 -6.04 -12.27 -13.24
N VAL A 144 -7.32 -12.47 -12.99
CA VAL A 144 -8.36 -11.47 -13.23
C VAL A 144 -9.40 -11.54 -12.12
N HIS A 145 -9.81 -10.37 -11.66
CA HIS A 145 -10.87 -10.23 -10.67
C HIS A 145 -11.71 -9.00 -10.94
N LEU A 146 -13.02 -9.13 -10.84
CA LEU A 146 -13.97 -8.08 -11.16
C LEU A 146 -14.71 -7.65 -9.89
N ALA A 147 -14.73 -6.33 -9.61
CA ALA A 147 -15.44 -5.75 -8.48
C ALA A 147 -16.30 -4.56 -8.91
N VAL A 148 -17.43 -4.37 -8.21
CA VAL A 148 -18.30 -3.21 -8.36
C VAL A 148 -17.81 -2.09 -7.46
N ILE A 149 -17.74 -0.87 -8.00
CA ILE A 149 -17.45 0.32 -7.23
C ILE A 149 -18.78 0.81 -6.61
N GLU A 150 -18.89 0.78 -5.29
CA GLU A 150 -20.09 1.23 -4.60
C GLU A 150 -20.19 2.76 -4.62
N LYS A 151 -21.34 3.25 -5.04
CA LYS A 151 -21.65 4.69 -5.02
C LYS A 151 -22.00 5.14 -3.60
N GLY A 152 -21.59 6.35 -3.23
CA GLY A 152 -22.08 7.05 -2.05
C GLY A 152 -21.40 6.72 -0.73
N LYS A 153 -20.42 5.83 -0.70
CA LYS A 153 -19.63 5.55 0.51
C LYS A 153 -18.20 6.08 0.38
N LYS A 154 -18.05 7.34 0.00
CA LYS A 154 -16.77 8.03 0.19
C LYS A 154 -16.70 8.49 1.64
N GLY A 155 -16.10 7.69 2.49
CA GLY A 155 -15.63 8.14 3.79
C GLY A 155 -14.23 8.71 3.62
N GLU A 156 -14.05 9.99 3.88
CA GLU A 156 -12.73 10.50 4.20
C GLU A 156 -12.54 10.29 5.70
N GLN A 157 -11.48 9.61 6.05
CA GLN A 157 -11.16 9.33 7.43
C GLN A 157 -9.79 9.92 7.75
N MET A 158 -9.73 10.68 8.83
CA MET A 158 -8.45 11.21 9.33
C MET A 158 -7.73 10.11 10.10
N TRP A 159 -6.58 9.70 9.62
CA TRP A 159 -5.71 8.78 10.33
C TRP A 159 -4.27 9.32 10.34
N ASN A 160 -3.67 9.38 11.52
CA ASN A 160 -2.33 9.95 11.71
C ASN A 160 -2.13 11.32 11.03
N GLY A 161 -3.15 12.16 11.03
CA GLY A 161 -3.11 13.48 10.40
C GLY A 161 -3.19 13.47 8.88
N VAL A 162 -3.57 12.34 8.27
CA VAL A 162 -3.76 12.19 6.82
C VAL A 162 -5.21 11.78 6.52
N ASN A 163 -5.83 12.44 5.55
CA ASN A 163 -7.11 12.02 5.03
C ASN A 163 -6.95 10.74 4.20
N VAL A 164 -7.58 9.67 4.62
CA VAL A 164 -7.61 8.39 3.91
C VAL A 164 -8.94 8.23 3.22
N ALA A 165 -8.92 8.13 1.90
CA ALA A 165 -10.10 7.81 1.12
C ALA A 165 -10.41 6.32 1.26
N ILE A 166 -11.56 5.99 1.83
CA ILE A 166 -12.05 4.62 1.89
C ILE A 166 -12.82 4.33 0.60
N GLY A 167 -12.22 3.55 -0.28
CA GLY A 167 -12.92 2.98 -1.43
C GLY A 167 -13.87 1.88 -0.96
N SER A 168 -15.12 1.94 -1.36
CA SER A 168 -16.05 0.83 -1.18
C SER A 168 -16.13 0.03 -2.46
N TYR A 169 -15.72 -1.24 -2.39
CA TYR A 169 -15.87 -2.20 -3.46
C TYR A 169 -16.72 -3.36 -2.98
N SER A 170 -17.46 -3.98 -3.89
CA SER A 170 -18.35 -5.08 -3.59
C SER A 170 -18.28 -6.12 -4.71
N GLU A 171 -18.52 -7.35 -4.36
CA GLU A 171 -18.77 -8.46 -5.29
C GLU A 171 -20.25 -8.78 -5.40
N ASN A 172 -21.12 -7.94 -4.83
CA ASN A 172 -22.55 -8.11 -4.89
C ASN A 172 -23.10 -7.65 -6.25
N TRP A 173 -23.68 -8.57 -6.98
CA TRP A 173 -24.26 -8.36 -8.31
C TRP A 173 -25.80 -8.20 -8.26
N ASN A 174 -26.45 -8.33 -7.10
CA ASN A 174 -27.87 -8.06 -6.95
C ASN A 174 -28.13 -6.56 -6.99
N ARG A 175 -28.69 -6.08 -8.09
CA ARG A 175 -28.91 -4.67 -8.37
C ARG A 175 -30.33 -4.44 -8.89
N ALA A 176 -30.78 -3.19 -8.76
CA ALA A 176 -32.05 -2.79 -9.36
C ALA A 176 -31.92 -2.75 -10.90
N ASP A 177 -33.03 -3.04 -11.57
CA ASP A 177 -33.07 -2.96 -13.02
C ASP A 177 -32.74 -1.56 -13.51
N GLY A 178 -31.87 -1.46 -14.53
CA GLY A 178 -31.41 -0.19 -15.09
C GLY A 178 -30.34 0.53 -14.27
N GLU A 179 -29.86 -0.01 -13.17
CA GLU A 179 -28.76 0.57 -12.40
C GLU A 179 -27.46 0.53 -13.23
N LYS A 180 -26.81 1.70 -13.35
CA LYS A 180 -25.48 1.79 -13.98
C LYS A 180 -24.40 1.52 -12.97
N LEU A 181 -23.60 0.48 -13.21
CA LEU A 181 -22.48 0.09 -12.36
C LEU A 181 -21.16 0.64 -12.91
N SER A 182 -20.27 1.03 -12.02
CA SER A 182 -18.87 1.24 -12.31
C SER A 182 -18.08 0.04 -11.80
N LEU A 183 -17.18 -0.47 -12.62
CA LEU A 183 -16.44 -1.70 -12.32
C LEU A 183 -14.95 -1.42 -12.24
N TYR A 184 -14.26 -2.16 -11.37
CA TYR A 184 -12.81 -2.35 -11.47
C TYR A 184 -12.51 -3.80 -11.82
N THR A 185 -11.55 -3.97 -12.73
CA THR A 185 -10.92 -5.26 -13.00
C THR A 185 -9.47 -5.20 -12.55
N TYR A 186 -9.11 -6.06 -11.62
CA TYR A 186 -7.73 -6.24 -11.17
C TYR A 186 -7.10 -7.38 -11.97
N THR A 187 -6.01 -7.10 -12.67
CA THR A 187 -5.37 -8.08 -13.57
C THR A 187 -3.93 -7.72 -13.85
N ASN A 188 -3.09 -8.73 -14.03
CA ASN A 188 -1.74 -8.58 -14.57
C ASN A 188 -1.65 -8.92 -16.08
N ALA A 189 -2.79 -9.22 -16.71
CA ALA A 189 -2.85 -9.41 -18.16
C ALA A 189 -2.74 -8.08 -18.92
N GLU A 190 -2.35 -8.14 -20.18
CA GLU A 190 -2.20 -6.96 -21.04
C GLU A 190 -3.55 -6.31 -21.40
N GLU A 191 -4.61 -7.13 -21.50
CA GLU A 191 -5.96 -6.66 -21.80
C GLU A 191 -7.00 -7.57 -21.17
N VAL A 192 -8.22 -7.05 -21.03
CA VAL A 192 -9.40 -7.79 -20.56
C VAL A 192 -10.58 -7.54 -21.46
N GLU A 193 -11.38 -8.58 -21.67
CA GLU A 193 -12.69 -8.48 -22.33
C GLU A 193 -13.80 -8.65 -21.29
N LEU A 194 -14.72 -7.68 -21.23
CA LEU A 194 -15.92 -7.80 -20.41
C LEU A 194 -17.05 -8.44 -21.20
N LYS A 195 -17.65 -9.49 -20.63
CA LYS A 195 -18.83 -10.17 -21.23
C LYS A 195 -20.01 -10.16 -20.27
N LEU A 196 -21.19 -9.94 -20.79
CA LEU A 196 -22.47 -10.11 -20.09
C LEU A 196 -23.29 -11.19 -20.80
N ASN A 197 -23.59 -12.28 -20.12
CA ASN A 197 -24.32 -13.43 -20.68
C ASN A 197 -23.73 -13.92 -22.01
N GLY A 198 -22.42 -13.98 -22.11
CA GLY A 198 -21.68 -14.39 -23.30
C GLY A 198 -21.50 -13.33 -24.39
N LYS A 199 -22.20 -12.19 -24.29
CA LYS A 199 -22.05 -11.07 -25.24
C LYS A 199 -20.94 -10.15 -24.79
N SER A 200 -20.00 -9.83 -25.69
CA SER A 200 -18.94 -8.87 -25.44
C SER A 200 -19.49 -7.45 -25.22
N LEU A 201 -19.03 -6.78 -24.19
CA LEU A 201 -19.25 -5.37 -23.91
C LEU A 201 -18.04 -4.51 -24.25
N GLY A 202 -16.94 -5.13 -24.69
CA GLY A 202 -15.73 -4.47 -25.13
C GLY A 202 -14.46 -4.99 -24.47
N VAL A 203 -13.34 -4.53 -25.01
CA VAL A 203 -11.99 -4.87 -24.56
C VAL A 203 -11.33 -3.59 -24.02
N LYS A 204 -10.59 -3.72 -22.92
CA LYS A 204 -9.76 -2.65 -22.36
C LYS A 204 -8.35 -3.15 -22.12
N LYS A 205 -7.38 -2.32 -22.46
CA LYS A 205 -5.97 -2.58 -22.21
C LYS A 205 -5.57 -2.14 -20.80
N ASN A 206 -4.64 -2.88 -20.23
CA ASN A 206 -3.96 -2.51 -19.00
C ASN A 206 -3.10 -1.25 -19.24
N SER A 207 -3.07 -0.36 -18.26
CA SER A 207 -2.31 0.87 -18.37
C SER A 207 -0.82 0.61 -18.14
N SER A 208 0.04 1.27 -18.91
CA SER A 208 1.48 1.34 -18.63
C SER A 208 1.81 2.38 -17.56
N ASN A 209 0.86 3.27 -17.22
CA ASN A 209 1.04 4.25 -16.15
C ASN A 209 1.08 3.53 -14.79
N PRO A 210 2.17 3.65 -14.02
CA PRO A 210 2.29 2.99 -12.73
C PRO A 210 1.12 3.21 -11.77
N LYS A 211 0.50 4.38 -11.80
CA LYS A 211 -0.64 4.72 -10.91
C LYS A 211 -1.95 4.01 -11.27
N GLU A 212 -2.07 3.53 -12.50
CA GLU A 212 -3.29 2.91 -13.04
C GLU A 212 -3.11 1.44 -13.35
N ARG A 213 -1.85 0.98 -13.40
CA ARG A 213 -1.48 -0.37 -13.80
C ARG A 213 -2.17 -1.42 -12.94
N ASN A 214 -2.61 -2.49 -13.59
CA ASN A 214 -3.31 -3.64 -12.99
C ASN A 214 -4.69 -3.32 -12.38
N ARG A 215 -5.23 -2.13 -12.66
CA ARG A 215 -6.53 -1.69 -12.18
C ARG A 215 -7.31 -0.99 -13.31
N ILE A 216 -8.02 -1.79 -14.09
CA ILE A 216 -8.79 -1.31 -15.26
C ILE A 216 -10.20 -0.90 -14.79
N LYS A 217 -10.62 0.32 -15.11
CA LYS A 217 -11.93 0.87 -14.79
C LYS A 217 -12.83 0.92 -16.02
#